data_00a8bcbcbe1aa64912016f08bae28917
#
_entry.id   00a8bcbcbe1aa64912016f08bae28917
#
_cell.length_a   1.000
_cell.length_b   1.000
_cell.length_c   1.000
_cell.angle_alpha   90.00
_cell.angle_beta   90.00
_cell.angle_gamma   90.00
#
_symmetry.space_group_name_H-M   'P 1'
#
loop_
_entity.id
_entity.type
_entity.pdbx_description
1 polymer ?
#
loop_
_entity_poly.entity_id
_entity_poly.type
_entity_poly.pdbx_seq_one_letter_code
_entity_poly.pdbx_strand_id
1 'polypeptide(L)'
;MTRSPITYREPFQNSFIWIFCNLFYFYFASVTTFFECVAAIKIKIKSSGRDRMVRVVFLHPDLGIGGAERLVVDAAVALRSRGCSVQIWTAHYDPQHCFSETLSPDLPVVCVGDWLPTNVFGYFHALCAYLRMIYVTLYLVLFSGEEFDVVFCDQVSACIPFLRLTRHRKKVLFYCHFPDQLLTQRLSALKRIYRGPIDWFEELTTGMADRILVNSQFTAGVFKQTFPKLSEIQTNVLYPSLNSSAFDVEVEGLSGLLPEGRSLIFLSINRYERKKNLPLALQALAALKEHLSVGEWERVHLVMAGGYDERVVENVEHYEELHLLAISLGLDDHITFLRSFSDKQKLSLLHSSTCVLYTPSNEHFGIVPIEAMYSRCPVIAVNSGGPLESVAHDETGFLCEPTPECFSEAMRKFVTDPKLKQHMGQAGRERVQQRFSLQAFTEELYSHITNLTQ
;
A
#
# COMPACT_ATOMS: atom_id res chain seq x y z
N MET A 1 -56.40 32.50 -18.77
CA MET A 1 -55.11 32.79 -19.45
C MET A 1 -54.00 32.12 -18.64
N THR A 2 -53.69 30.91 -19.00
CA THR A 2 -52.69 30.04 -18.34
C THR A 2 -51.44 30.06 -19.20
N ARG A 3 -50.34 30.57 -18.67
CA ARG A 3 -49.00 30.46 -19.30
C ARG A 3 -48.32 29.19 -18.80
N SER A 4 -47.94 28.29 -19.72
CA SER A 4 -47.09 27.12 -19.51
C SER A 4 -45.63 27.55 -19.32
N PRO A 5 -44.82 26.83 -18.50
CA PRO A 5 -43.39 27.09 -18.38
C PRO A 5 -42.63 26.45 -19.55
N ILE A 6 -41.76 27.22 -20.16
CA ILE A 6 -40.81 26.83 -21.20
C ILE A 6 -39.64 26.11 -20.50
N THR A 7 -39.48 24.83 -20.79
CA THR A 7 -38.30 24.04 -20.40
C THR A 7 -37.16 24.32 -21.36
N TYR A 8 -36.12 25.00 -20.91
CA TYR A 8 -34.84 25.09 -21.62
C TYR A 8 -34.12 23.74 -21.49
N ARG A 9 -34.00 23.00 -22.59
CA ARG A 9 -33.03 21.91 -22.73
C ARG A 9 -31.69 22.54 -23.09
N GLU A 10 -30.67 22.30 -22.26
CA GLU A 10 -29.31 22.69 -22.57
C GLU A 10 -28.68 21.74 -23.61
N PRO A 11 -28.21 22.21 -24.75
CA PRO A 11 -27.61 21.40 -25.82
C PRO A 11 -26.10 21.12 -25.57
N PHE A 12 -25.50 21.58 -24.46
CA PHE A 12 -24.04 21.53 -24.27
C PHE A 12 -23.49 20.23 -23.68
N GLN A 13 -24.29 19.39 -23.03
CA GLN A 13 -23.79 18.16 -22.37
C GLN A 13 -23.45 17.03 -23.33
N ASN A 14 -24.12 16.91 -24.47
CA ASN A 14 -23.86 15.83 -25.44
C ASN A 14 -22.61 16.08 -26.30
N SER A 15 -22.21 17.32 -26.50
CA SER A 15 -21.06 17.67 -27.34
C SER A 15 -19.73 17.34 -26.67
N PHE A 16 -19.63 17.47 -25.35
CA PHE A 16 -18.39 17.18 -24.62
C PHE A 16 -18.10 15.67 -24.56
N ILE A 17 -19.12 14.87 -24.32
CA ILE A 17 -18.99 13.39 -24.31
C ILE A 17 -18.65 12.88 -25.71
N TRP A 18 -19.28 13.44 -26.74
CA TRP A 18 -19.01 13.08 -28.13
C TRP A 18 -17.60 13.48 -28.58
N ILE A 19 -17.11 14.65 -28.19
CA ILE A 19 -15.73 15.10 -28.46
C ILE A 19 -14.73 14.21 -27.72
N PHE A 20 -15.00 13.85 -26.47
CA PHE A 20 -14.12 13.00 -25.67
C PHE A 20 -14.05 11.57 -26.21
N CYS A 21 -15.18 10.99 -26.58
CA CYS A 21 -15.23 9.65 -27.22
C CYS A 21 -14.56 9.66 -28.61
N ASN A 22 -14.72 10.71 -29.39
CA ASN A 22 -14.05 10.80 -30.69
C ASN A 22 -12.55 11.11 -30.57
N LEU A 23 -12.11 11.94 -29.64
CA LEU A 23 -10.68 12.14 -29.36
C LEU A 23 -10.03 10.84 -28.91
N PHE A 24 -10.70 10.05 -28.06
CA PHE A 24 -10.24 8.76 -27.61
C PHE A 24 -10.19 7.73 -28.75
N TYR A 25 -11.21 7.70 -29.61
CA TYR A 25 -11.29 6.84 -30.77
C TYR A 25 -10.27 7.22 -31.86
N PHE A 26 -10.12 8.52 -32.17
CA PHE A 26 -9.11 9.01 -33.11
C PHE A 26 -7.69 8.81 -32.60
N TYR A 27 -7.46 8.97 -31.30
CA TYR A 27 -6.15 8.67 -30.68
C TYR A 27 -5.82 7.18 -30.79
N PHE A 28 -6.78 6.30 -30.48
CA PHE A 28 -6.59 4.84 -30.62
C PHE A 28 -6.42 4.42 -32.08
N ALA A 29 -7.20 4.94 -33.01
CA ALA A 29 -7.08 4.64 -34.44
C ALA A 29 -5.77 5.14 -35.05
N SER A 30 -5.30 6.33 -34.65
CA SER A 30 -4.01 6.87 -35.11
C SER A 30 -2.83 6.09 -34.55
N VAL A 31 -2.95 5.61 -33.31
CA VAL A 31 -1.92 4.79 -32.65
C VAL A 31 -1.81 3.42 -33.34
N THR A 32 -2.92 2.76 -33.69
CA THR A 32 -2.88 1.45 -34.39
C THR A 32 -2.28 1.55 -35.79
N THR A 33 -2.60 2.60 -36.54
CA THR A 33 -2.05 2.80 -37.90
C THR A 33 -0.55 3.14 -37.87
N PHE A 34 -0.09 3.89 -36.87
CA PHE A 34 1.33 4.17 -36.65
C PHE A 34 2.12 2.91 -36.28
N PHE A 35 1.52 1.97 -35.52
CA PHE A 35 2.16 0.72 -35.11
C PHE A 35 2.42 -0.25 -36.23
N GLU A 36 1.57 -0.32 -37.27
CA GLU A 36 1.79 -1.19 -38.44
C GLU A 36 3.01 -0.74 -39.26
N CYS A 37 3.29 0.56 -39.32
CA CYS A 37 4.47 1.09 -40.00
C CYS A 37 5.79 0.87 -39.26
N VAL A 38 5.80 0.89 -37.92
CA VAL A 38 7.04 0.77 -37.11
C VAL A 38 7.46 -0.69 -36.91
N ALA A 39 6.53 -1.65 -36.95
CA ALA A 39 6.79 -3.08 -36.80
C ALA A 39 7.69 -3.67 -37.92
N ALA A 40 7.86 -2.95 -39.03
CA ALA A 40 8.60 -3.43 -40.21
C ALA A 40 10.15 -3.29 -40.11
N ILE A 41 10.74 -2.61 -39.13
CA ILE A 41 12.13 -2.10 -39.21
C ILE A 41 13.16 -2.79 -38.29
N LYS A 42 12.88 -3.83 -37.51
CA LYS A 42 13.92 -4.45 -36.63
C LYS A 42 14.41 -5.82 -37.09
N ILE A 43 15.68 -5.90 -37.51
CA ILE A 43 16.43 -7.09 -37.94
C ILE A 43 17.05 -7.83 -36.74
N LYS A 44 17.09 -9.14 -36.84
CA LYS A 44 17.35 -10.20 -35.88
C LYS A 44 18.84 -10.43 -35.59
N ILE A 45 19.24 -10.61 -34.33
CA ILE A 45 20.45 -11.35 -33.96
C ILE A 45 20.04 -12.42 -32.92
N LYS A 46 20.38 -13.68 -33.21
CA LYS A 46 20.10 -14.86 -32.42
C LYS A 46 21.34 -15.23 -31.62
N SER A 47 21.27 -15.32 -30.30
CA SER A 47 22.31 -15.94 -29.47
C SER A 47 21.81 -17.23 -28.84
N SER A 48 22.67 -18.26 -28.90
CA SER A 48 22.42 -19.63 -28.48
C SER A 48 22.69 -19.84 -26.98
N GLY A 49 22.03 -20.86 -26.42
CA GLY A 49 21.97 -21.26 -25.03
C GLY A 49 23.25 -21.16 -24.18
N ARG A 50 23.07 -20.46 -23.11
CA ARG A 50 23.70 -20.53 -21.77
C ARG A 50 22.59 -20.22 -20.79
N ASP A 51 22.74 -20.55 -19.51
CA ASP A 51 21.83 -20.14 -18.45
C ASP A 51 21.54 -18.66 -18.58
N ARG A 52 20.39 -18.34 -19.20
CA ARG A 52 20.08 -16.97 -19.61
C ARG A 52 19.56 -16.23 -18.39
N MET A 53 20.35 -15.30 -17.88
CA MET A 53 19.92 -14.39 -16.83
C MET A 53 18.56 -13.76 -17.19
N VAL A 54 17.56 -13.96 -16.33
CA VAL A 54 16.21 -13.41 -16.52
C VAL A 54 16.26 -11.88 -16.36
N ARG A 55 15.70 -11.16 -17.32
CA ARG A 55 15.66 -9.70 -17.33
C ARG A 55 14.26 -9.24 -16.97
N VAL A 56 14.16 -8.49 -15.89
CA VAL A 56 12.89 -8.02 -15.34
C VAL A 56 12.85 -6.50 -15.38
N VAL A 57 11.79 -5.96 -15.97
CA VAL A 57 11.50 -4.52 -15.93
C VAL A 57 10.33 -4.27 -14.99
N PHE A 58 10.51 -3.35 -14.06
CA PHE A 58 9.44 -2.84 -13.21
C PHE A 58 8.83 -1.60 -13.84
N LEU A 59 7.49 -1.53 -13.86
CA LEU A 59 6.72 -0.35 -14.26
C LEU A 59 5.96 0.17 -13.05
N HIS A 60 6.28 1.38 -12.62
CA HIS A 60 5.67 2.03 -11.46
C HIS A 60 5.35 3.50 -11.75
N PRO A 61 4.20 4.05 -11.33
CA PRO A 61 3.77 5.39 -11.75
C PRO A 61 4.61 6.53 -11.17
N ASP A 62 5.02 6.45 -9.90
CA ASP A 62 5.72 7.51 -9.17
C ASP A 62 6.63 6.88 -8.10
N LEU A 63 7.94 6.99 -8.25
CA LEU A 63 8.92 6.31 -7.40
C LEU A 63 9.40 7.24 -6.25
N GLY A 64 8.47 7.65 -5.38
CA GLY A 64 8.74 8.43 -4.17
C GLY A 64 8.93 7.58 -2.92
N ILE A 65 8.44 8.06 -1.77
CA ILE A 65 8.48 7.36 -0.47
C ILE A 65 7.06 6.99 -0.05
N GLY A 66 6.73 5.70 -0.13
CA GLY A 66 5.44 5.15 0.25
C GLY A 66 5.48 3.62 0.34
N GLY A 67 4.35 3.02 0.70
CA GLY A 67 4.26 1.56 0.89
C GLY A 67 4.33 0.76 -0.40
N ALA A 68 3.76 1.28 -1.49
CA ALA A 68 3.82 0.65 -2.80
C ALA A 68 5.21 0.76 -3.42
N GLU A 69 5.82 1.93 -3.31
CA GLU A 69 7.18 2.22 -3.75
C GLU A 69 8.19 1.35 -3.00
N ARG A 70 8.01 1.20 -1.68
CA ARG A 70 8.84 0.29 -0.86
C ARG A 70 8.75 -1.15 -1.38
N LEU A 71 7.56 -1.65 -1.70
CA LEU A 71 7.38 -3.00 -2.24
C LEU A 71 8.09 -3.17 -3.58
N VAL A 72 8.00 -2.20 -4.48
CA VAL A 72 8.66 -2.24 -5.80
C VAL A 72 10.18 -2.27 -5.63
N VAL A 73 10.73 -1.46 -4.73
CA VAL A 73 12.16 -1.43 -4.43
C VAL A 73 12.61 -2.76 -3.81
N ASP A 74 11.87 -3.28 -2.82
CA ASP A 74 12.15 -4.59 -2.20
C ASP A 74 12.11 -5.72 -3.24
N ALA A 75 11.12 -5.71 -4.15
CA ALA A 75 10.98 -6.70 -5.21
C ALA A 75 12.15 -6.62 -6.21
N ALA A 76 12.59 -5.42 -6.55
CA ALA A 76 13.72 -5.20 -7.45
C ALA A 76 15.04 -5.69 -6.82
N VAL A 77 15.29 -5.33 -5.58
CA VAL A 77 16.46 -5.80 -4.79
C VAL A 77 16.43 -7.32 -4.61
N ALA A 78 15.27 -7.88 -4.29
CA ALA A 78 15.05 -9.32 -4.13
C ALA A 78 15.41 -10.11 -5.40
N LEU A 79 14.87 -9.73 -6.55
CA LEU A 79 15.15 -10.41 -7.82
C LEU A 79 16.61 -10.25 -8.24
N ARG A 80 17.21 -9.11 -7.97
CA ARG A 80 18.61 -8.89 -8.23
C ARG A 80 19.51 -9.81 -7.39
N SER A 81 19.21 -9.99 -6.10
CA SER A 81 19.96 -10.91 -5.22
C SER A 81 19.93 -12.36 -5.71
N ARG A 82 18.94 -12.70 -6.55
CA ARG A 82 18.80 -14.00 -7.24
C ARG A 82 19.43 -14.05 -8.62
N GLY A 83 20.20 -13.02 -9.00
CA GLY A 83 20.91 -12.96 -10.27
C GLY A 83 20.07 -12.54 -11.46
N CYS A 84 18.90 -11.95 -11.27
CA CYS A 84 18.13 -11.30 -12.34
C CYS A 84 18.74 -9.96 -12.72
N SER A 85 18.66 -9.58 -13.99
CA SER A 85 18.90 -8.19 -14.42
C SER A 85 17.61 -7.41 -14.19
N VAL A 86 17.71 -6.29 -13.47
CA VAL A 86 16.52 -5.52 -13.04
C VAL A 86 16.69 -4.05 -13.42
N GLN A 87 15.61 -3.44 -13.90
CA GLN A 87 15.48 -2.01 -14.13
C GLN A 87 14.12 -1.53 -13.65
N ILE A 88 14.03 -0.32 -13.10
CA ILE A 88 12.78 0.33 -12.75
C ILE A 88 12.48 1.45 -13.75
N TRP A 89 11.30 1.44 -14.34
CA TRP A 89 10.79 2.45 -15.24
C TRP A 89 9.61 3.16 -14.62
N THR A 90 9.68 4.47 -14.53
CA THR A 90 8.69 5.30 -13.85
C THR A 90 8.35 6.57 -14.61
N ALA A 91 7.20 7.15 -14.33
CA ALA A 91 6.81 8.44 -14.89
C ALA A 91 7.28 9.64 -14.06
N HIS A 92 7.66 9.41 -12.78
CA HIS A 92 8.24 10.45 -11.92
C HIS A 92 9.27 9.85 -10.97
N TYR A 93 10.37 10.59 -10.76
CA TYR A 93 11.42 10.20 -9.82
C TYR A 93 12.19 11.42 -9.34
N ASP A 94 12.20 11.64 -8.03
CA ASP A 94 12.99 12.69 -7.38
C ASP A 94 14.10 12.05 -6.52
N PRO A 95 15.37 12.19 -6.90
CA PRO A 95 16.51 11.67 -6.14
C PRO A 95 16.62 12.24 -4.71
N GLN A 96 15.97 13.37 -4.40
CA GLN A 96 15.95 13.96 -3.07
C GLN A 96 14.82 13.41 -2.19
N HIS A 97 13.85 12.72 -2.80
CA HIS A 97 12.69 12.15 -2.12
C HIS A 97 12.42 10.71 -2.57
N CYS A 98 13.40 9.82 -2.35
CA CYS A 98 13.34 8.42 -2.76
C CYS A 98 14.02 7.49 -1.74
N PHE A 99 13.84 6.20 -1.91
CA PHE A 99 14.58 5.20 -1.12
C PHE A 99 16.04 5.12 -1.57
N SER A 100 16.97 4.99 -0.62
CA SER A 100 18.43 4.99 -0.85
C SER A 100 18.90 3.93 -1.84
N GLU A 101 18.23 2.78 -1.89
CA GLU A 101 18.52 1.68 -2.81
C GLU A 101 18.38 2.09 -4.28
N THR A 102 17.48 3.04 -4.59
CA THR A 102 17.24 3.54 -5.95
C THR A 102 18.34 4.51 -6.44
N LEU A 103 19.20 4.97 -5.54
CA LEU A 103 20.37 5.78 -5.88
C LEU A 103 21.59 4.91 -6.26
N SER A 104 21.51 3.60 -6.05
CA SER A 104 22.58 2.68 -6.38
C SER A 104 22.68 2.49 -7.89
N PRO A 105 23.91 2.54 -8.49
CA PRO A 105 24.13 2.18 -9.89
C PRO A 105 23.65 0.77 -10.22
N ASP A 106 23.55 -0.02 -9.20
CA ASP A 106 23.13 -1.40 -9.27
C ASP A 106 21.63 -1.59 -9.49
N LEU A 107 20.80 -0.60 -9.25
CA LEU A 107 19.37 -0.61 -9.47
C LEU A 107 18.98 0.57 -10.39
N PRO A 108 19.18 0.45 -11.72
CA PRO A 108 18.93 1.53 -12.64
C PRO A 108 17.46 1.97 -12.61
N VAL A 109 17.25 3.28 -12.43
CA VAL A 109 15.94 3.92 -12.52
C VAL A 109 15.90 4.77 -13.79
N VAL A 110 14.89 4.53 -14.62
CA VAL A 110 14.65 5.28 -15.86
C VAL A 110 13.35 6.06 -15.71
N CYS A 111 13.46 7.38 -15.65
CA CYS A 111 12.30 8.28 -15.58
C CYS A 111 11.95 8.80 -16.96
N VAL A 112 10.69 8.59 -17.40
CA VAL A 112 10.23 8.99 -18.74
C VAL A 112 8.83 9.57 -18.64
N GLY A 113 8.63 10.78 -19.21
CA GLY A 113 7.30 11.39 -19.26
C GLY A 113 6.95 12.23 -18.04
N ASP A 114 7.92 12.68 -17.28
CA ASP A 114 7.71 13.53 -16.10
C ASP A 114 7.05 14.88 -16.44
N TRP A 115 7.22 15.36 -17.66
CA TRP A 115 6.58 16.56 -18.20
C TRP A 115 5.04 16.41 -18.40
N LEU A 116 4.51 15.18 -18.37
CA LEU A 116 3.07 14.92 -18.47
C LEU A 116 2.38 15.30 -17.15
N PRO A 117 1.20 15.97 -17.22
CA PRO A 117 0.51 16.42 -16.02
C PRO A 117 0.04 15.25 -15.14
N THR A 118 0.08 15.44 -13.82
CA THR A 118 -0.47 14.51 -12.83
C THR A 118 -1.98 14.71 -12.62
N ASN A 119 -2.49 15.88 -13.00
CA ASN A 119 -3.91 16.25 -12.97
C ASN A 119 -4.17 17.38 -13.96
N VAL A 120 -5.45 17.64 -14.23
CA VAL A 120 -5.91 18.78 -15.01
C VAL A 120 -6.86 19.59 -14.12
N PHE A 121 -6.45 20.81 -13.75
CA PHE A 121 -7.19 21.70 -12.84
C PHE A 121 -7.61 21.05 -11.50
N GLY A 122 -6.76 20.17 -10.93
CA GLY A 122 -7.04 19.42 -9.70
C GLY A 122 -8.00 18.24 -9.88
N TYR A 123 -8.33 17.88 -11.13
CA TYR A 123 -9.19 16.76 -11.48
C TYR A 123 -8.45 15.74 -12.37
N PHE A 124 -9.10 14.64 -12.71
CA PHE A 124 -8.64 13.63 -13.68
C PHE A 124 -7.35 12.90 -13.31
N HIS A 125 -7.00 12.81 -12.02
CA HIS A 125 -5.77 12.16 -11.56
C HIS A 125 -5.59 10.73 -12.11
N ALA A 126 -6.63 9.89 -12.05
CA ALA A 126 -6.56 8.51 -12.54
C ALA A 126 -6.28 8.45 -14.06
N LEU A 127 -6.95 9.29 -14.85
CA LEU A 127 -6.70 9.36 -16.29
C LEU A 127 -5.27 9.80 -16.60
N CYS A 128 -4.77 10.84 -15.90
CA CYS A 128 -3.40 11.31 -16.05
C CYS A 128 -2.39 10.21 -15.68
N ALA A 129 -2.60 9.48 -14.59
CA ALA A 129 -1.75 8.36 -14.20
C ALA A 129 -1.73 7.26 -15.28
N TYR A 130 -2.89 6.91 -15.84
CA TYR A 130 -2.98 5.94 -16.93
C TYR A 130 -2.23 6.40 -18.18
N LEU A 131 -2.41 7.65 -18.60
CA LEU A 131 -1.72 8.21 -19.77
C LEU A 131 -0.21 8.27 -19.56
N ARG A 132 0.25 8.65 -18.38
CA ARG A 132 1.68 8.65 -18.02
C ARG A 132 2.27 7.24 -18.12
N MET A 133 1.62 6.24 -17.55
CA MET A 133 2.10 4.85 -17.59
C MET A 133 2.04 4.23 -18.98
N ILE A 134 1.03 4.58 -19.78
CA ILE A 134 0.98 4.20 -21.20
C ILE A 134 2.18 4.82 -21.96
N TYR A 135 2.49 6.09 -21.72
CA TYR A 135 3.61 6.76 -22.34
C TYR A 135 4.96 6.11 -21.98
N VAL A 136 5.22 5.84 -20.69
CA VAL A 136 6.41 5.10 -20.21
C VAL A 136 6.54 3.77 -20.94
N THR A 137 5.44 3.03 -21.04
CA THR A 137 5.43 1.70 -21.66
C THR A 137 5.65 1.75 -23.16
N LEU A 138 5.06 2.69 -23.85
CA LEU A 138 5.30 2.91 -25.28
C LEU A 138 6.76 3.30 -25.55
N TYR A 139 7.33 4.15 -24.71
CA TYR A 139 8.73 4.51 -24.82
C TYR A 139 9.64 3.30 -24.60
N LEU A 140 9.39 2.49 -23.56
CA LEU A 140 10.10 1.24 -23.29
C LEU A 140 10.05 0.29 -24.50
N VAL A 141 8.87 0.08 -25.09
CA VAL A 141 8.65 -0.92 -26.13
C VAL A 141 9.21 -0.47 -27.47
N LEU A 142 9.09 0.82 -27.82
CA LEU A 142 9.36 1.34 -29.17
C LEU A 142 10.72 2.01 -29.31
N PHE A 143 11.19 2.69 -28.28
CA PHE A 143 12.31 3.61 -28.38
C PHE A 143 13.54 3.23 -27.54
N SER A 144 13.37 2.50 -26.42
CA SER A 144 14.48 2.22 -25.52
C SER A 144 15.51 1.24 -26.08
N GLY A 145 15.07 0.32 -26.96
CA GLY A 145 15.91 -0.79 -27.42
C GLY A 145 16.19 -1.85 -26.36
N GLU A 146 15.66 -1.68 -25.15
CA GLU A 146 15.87 -2.60 -24.04
C GLU A 146 15.22 -3.96 -24.29
N GLU A 147 15.95 -5.00 -23.98
CA GLU A 147 15.46 -6.35 -24.01
C GLU A 147 15.09 -6.84 -22.61
N PHE A 148 13.89 -7.34 -22.44
CA PHE A 148 13.38 -7.90 -21.17
C PHE A 148 12.57 -9.17 -21.43
N ASP A 149 12.43 -9.99 -20.40
CA ASP A 149 11.71 -11.27 -20.48
C ASP A 149 10.38 -11.17 -19.71
N VAL A 150 10.39 -10.48 -18.56
CA VAL A 150 9.22 -10.27 -17.70
C VAL A 150 9.06 -8.78 -17.41
N VAL A 151 7.81 -8.32 -17.35
CA VAL A 151 7.46 -7.00 -16.83
C VAL A 151 6.67 -7.17 -15.55
N PHE A 152 7.12 -6.55 -14.48
CA PHE A 152 6.39 -6.39 -13.23
C PHE A 152 5.65 -5.05 -13.27
N CYS A 153 4.34 -5.09 -13.55
CA CYS A 153 3.49 -3.90 -13.55
C CYS A 153 2.91 -3.69 -12.14
N ASP A 154 3.14 -2.54 -11.56
CA ASP A 154 2.63 -2.17 -10.24
C ASP A 154 1.54 -1.11 -10.33
N GLN A 155 0.49 -1.25 -9.55
CA GLN A 155 -0.68 -0.36 -9.41
C GLN A 155 -1.51 -0.14 -10.68
N VAL A 156 -0.90 0.17 -11.81
CA VAL A 156 -1.59 0.64 -13.02
C VAL A 156 -1.56 -0.42 -14.11
N SER A 157 -2.69 -1.09 -14.35
CA SER A 157 -2.82 -2.12 -15.39
C SER A 157 -2.99 -1.57 -16.81
N ALA A 158 -3.33 -0.28 -16.95
CA ALA A 158 -3.61 0.38 -18.23
C ALA A 158 -2.46 0.28 -19.26
N CYS A 159 -1.23 0.03 -18.82
CA CYS A 159 -0.06 -0.15 -19.66
C CYS A 159 0.05 -1.56 -20.27
N ILE A 160 -0.62 -2.58 -19.70
CA ILE A 160 -0.46 -4.00 -20.10
C ILE A 160 -0.80 -4.28 -21.58
N PRO A 161 -1.87 -3.73 -22.17
CA PRO A 161 -2.16 -3.94 -23.59
C PRO A 161 -1.00 -3.55 -24.51
N PHE A 162 -0.29 -2.48 -24.18
CA PHE A 162 0.84 -1.96 -24.98
C PHE A 162 2.07 -2.86 -24.90
N LEU A 163 2.26 -3.59 -23.80
CA LEU A 163 3.29 -4.63 -23.68
C LEU A 163 3.01 -5.83 -24.62
N ARG A 164 1.74 -6.05 -24.98
CA ARG A 164 1.36 -7.12 -25.93
C ARG A 164 1.69 -6.78 -27.38
N LEU A 165 2.05 -5.54 -27.69
CA LEU A 165 2.50 -5.09 -29.01
C LEU A 165 3.95 -5.48 -29.31
N THR A 166 4.69 -6.00 -28.34
CA THR A 166 6.06 -6.47 -28.55
C THR A 166 6.10 -7.68 -29.51
N ARG A 167 7.11 -7.72 -30.38
CA ARG A 167 7.29 -8.81 -31.38
C ARG A 167 7.35 -10.21 -30.76
N HIS A 168 7.88 -10.31 -29.54
CA HIS A 168 7.88 -11.54 -28.75
C HIS A 168 7.01 -11.31 -27.52
N ARG A 169 5.99 -12.14 -27.31
CA ARG A 169 5.09 -12.04 -26.18
C ARG A 169 5.87 -12.04 -24.87
N LYS A 170 5.97 -10.87 -24.26
CA LYS A 170 6.59 -10.69 -22.94
C LYS A 170 5.63 -11.18 -21.88
N LYS A 171 6.17 -11.73 -20.80
CA LYS A 171 5.38 -12.13 -19.64
C LYS A 171 5.10 -10.93 -18.78
N VAL A 172 3.86 -10.81 -18.32
CA VAL A 172 3.42 -9.68 -17.50
C VAL A 172 2.90 -10.21 -16.17
N LEU A 173 3.55 -9.80 -15.10
CA LEU A 173 3.11 -9.97 -13.74
C LEU A 173 2.52 -8.65 -13.27
N PHE A 174 1.28 -8.65 -12.82
CA PHE A 174 0.62 -7.46 -12.28
C PHE A 174 0.47 -7.58 -10.76
N TYR A 175 0.93 -6.56 -10.03
CA TYR A 175 0.74 -6.47 -8.58
C TYR A 175 -0.36 -5.47 -8.25
N CYS A 176 -1.44 -5.98 -7.67
CA CYS A 176 -2.60 -5.19 -7.25
C CYS A 176 -2.56 -4.95 -5.74
N HIS A 177 -2.13 -3.76 -5.33
CA HIS A 177 -2.19 -3.36 -3.92
C HIS A 177 -3.63 -3.27 -3.43
N PHE A 178 -4.49 -2.68 -4.25
CA PHE A 178 -5.93 -2.57 -4.07
C PHE A 178 -6.58 -2.10 -5.37
N PRO A 179 -7.80 -2.51 -5.73
CA PRO A 179 -8.47 -2.02 -6.93
C PRO A 179 -8.64 -0.51 -6.94
N ASP A 180 -8.13 0.18 -8.00
CA ASP A 180 -8.15 1.65 -8.09
C ASP A 180 -9.58 2.22 -8.04
N GLN A 181 -10.53 1.49 -8.64
CA GLN A 181 -11.93 1.90 -8.62
C GLN A 181 -12.53 2.06 -7.21
N LEU A 182 -11.97 1.42 -6.18
CA LEU A 182 -12.40 1.54 -4.78
C LEU A 182 -11.71 2.68 -4.02
N LEU A 183 -10.58 3.19 -4.51
CA LEU A 183 -9.85 4.30 -3.89
C LEU A 183 -10.57 5.64 -4.04
N THR A 184 -11.56 5.71 -4.93
CA THR A 184 -12.28 6.94 -5.26
C THR A 184 -13.71 6.91 -4.76
N GLN A 185 -14.09 7.85 -3.88
CA GLN A 185 -15.49 8.07 -3.49
C GLN A 185 -16.28 8.70 -4.65
N ARG A 186 -17.39 8.06 -5.04
CA ARG A 186 -18.24 8.45 -6.19
C ARG A 186 -19.45 9.26 -5.74
N LEU A 187 -19.23 10.40 -5.08
CA LEU A 187 -20.27 11.21 -4.47
C LEU A 187 -21.17 11.94 -5.47
N SER A 188 -20.71 12.19 -6.71
CA SER A 188 -21.50 12.89 -7.73
C SER A 188 -21.79 12.02 -8.96
N ALA A 189 -22.89 12.35 -9.68
CA ALA A 189 -23.26 11.68 -10.93
C ALA A 189 -22.18 11.87 -12.02
N LEU A 190 -21.60 13.08 -12.12
CA LEU A 190 -20.51 13.38 -13.05
C LEU A 190 -19.28 12.50 -12.77
N LYS A 191 -18.90 12.33 -11.49
CA LYS A 191 -17.77 11.49 -11.10
C LYS A 191 -18.02 10.01 -11.43
N ARG A 192 -19.27 9.53 -11.32
CA ARG A 192 -19.65 8.17 -11.73
C ARG A 192 -19.54 7.98 -13.25
N ILE A 193 -20.00 8.95 -14.05
CA ILE A 193 -19.88 8.89 -15.51
C ILE A 193 -18.41 8.91 -15.95
N TYR A 194 -17.57 9.75 -15.32
CA TYR A 194 -16.14 9.83 -15.59
C TYR A 194 -15.42 8.50 -15.22
N ARG A 195 -15.73 7.93 -14.07
CA ARG A 195 -15.08 6.71 -13.58
C ARG A 195 -15.50 5.45 -14.32
N GLY A 196 -16.73 5.37 -14.81
CA GLY A 196 -17.25 4.16 -15.46
C GLY A 196 -16.34 3.58 -16.56
N PRO A 197 -15.93 4.36 -17.57
CA PRO A 197 -14.99 3.91 -18.60
C PRO A 197 -13.60 3.52 -18.05
N ILE A 198 -13.11 4.24 -17.04
CA ILE A 198 -11.81 3.98 -16.40
C ILE A 198 -11.86 2.65 -15.65
N ASP A 199 -12.90 2.42 -14.86
CA ASP A 199 -13.10 1.21 -14.09
C ASP A 199 -13.27 -0.02 -15.00
N TRP A 200 -14.04 0.12 -16.10
CA TRP A 200 -14.14 -0.93 -17.12
C TRP A 200 -12.79 -1.23 -17.77
N PHE A 201 -12.00 -0.20 -18.06
CA PHE A 201 -10.67 -0.37 -18.66
C PHE A 201 -9.68 -0.98 -17.67
N GLU A 202 -9.74 -0.62 -16.38
CA GLU A 202 -8.97 -1.26 -15.31
C GLU A 202 -9.23 -2.78 -15.27
N GLU A 203 -10.51 -3.20 -15.21
CA GLU A 203 -10.89 -4.62 -15.20
C GLU A 203 -10.36 -5.34 -16.44
N LEU A 204 -10.59 -4.77 -17.63
CA LEU A 204 -10.16 -5.35 -18.90
C LEU A 204 -8.64 -5.55 -18.95
N THR A 205 -7.87 -4.50 -18.63
CA THR A 205 -6.40 -4.51 -18.74
C THR A 205 -5.75 -5.38 -17.66
N THR A 206 -6.32 -5.42 -16.46
CA THR A 206 -5.89 -6.32 -15.39
C THR A 206 -6.01 -7.77 -15.81
N GLY A 207 -7.10 -8.16 -16.47
CA GLY A 207 -7.30 -9.51 -17.00
C GLY A 207 -6.33 -9.92 -18.13
N MET A 208 -5.56 -8.97 -18.66
CA MET A 208 -4.55 -9.26 -19.68
C MET A 208 -3.17 -9.66 -19.09
N ALA A 209 -2.99 -9.59 -17.77
CA ALA A 209 -1.77 -10.06 -17.12
C ALA A 209 -1.62 -11.59 -17.22
N ASP A 210 -0.38 -12.10 -17.30
CA ASP A 210 -0.12 -13.55 -17.26
C ASP A 210 -0.19 -14.08 -15.82
N ARG A 211 0.05 -13.21 -14.82
CA ARG A 211 -0.09 -13.52 -13.40
C ARG A 211 -0.49 -12.27 -12.62
N ILE A 212 -1.40 -12.45 -11.67
CA ILE A 212 -1.87 -11.37 -10.79
C ILE A 212 -1.46 -11.72 -9.37
N LEU A 213 -0.71 -10.83 -8.74
CA LEU A 213 -0.35 -10.88 -7.33
C LEU A 213 -1.13 -9.83 -6.55
N VAL A 214 -1.42 -10.12 -5.30
CA VAL A 214 -2.08 -9.22 -4.34
C VAL A 214 -1.33 -9.25 -3.00
N ASN A 215 -1.50 -8.22 -2.18
CA ASN A 215 -0.78 -8.06 -0.91
C ASN A 215 -1.34 -8.88 0.26
N SER A 216 -2.54 -9.48 0.12
CA SER A 216 -3.21 -10.25 1.18
C SER A 216 -4.35 -11.10 0.63
N GLN A 217 -4.80 -12.09 1.39
CA GLN A 217 -6.04 -12.85 1.10
C GLN A 217 -7.27 -11.95 1.16
N PHE A 218 -7.26 -10.98 2.09
CA PHE A 218 -8.31 -9.96 2.14
C PHE A 218 -8.41 -9.22 0.80
N THR A 219 -7.29 -8.73 0.28
CA THR A 219 -7.28 -8.06 -1.04
C THR A 219 -7.65 -9.01 -2.18
N ALA A 220 -7.30 -10.30 -2.11
CA ALA A 220 -7.75 -11.30 -3.08
C ALA A 220 -9.28 -11.44 -3.08
N GLY A 221 -9.91 -11.42 -1.91
CA GLY A 221 -11.37 -11.40 -1.76
C GLY A 221 -12.01 -10.15 -2.35
N VAL A 222 -11.45 -8.98 -2.03
CA VAL A 222 -11.89 -7.69 -2.57
C VAL A 222 -11.72 -7.65 -4.10
N PHE A 223 -10.61 -8.13 -4.62
CA PHE A 223 -10.34 -8.23 -6.05
C PHE A 223 -11.45 -9.00 -6.80
N LYS A 224 -11.81 -10.19 -6.31
CA LYS A 224 -12.87 -11.02 -6.91
C LYS A 224 -14.24 -10.34 -6.89
N GLN A 225 -14.55 -9.62 -5.80
CA GLN A 225 -15.81 -8.87 -5.69
C GLN A 225 -15.84 -7.65 -6.61
N THR A 226 -14.70 -7.01 -6.79
CA THR A 226 -14.57 -5.76 -7.54
C THR A 226 -14.51 -5.98 -9.05
N PHE A 227 -13.89 -7.09 -9.49
CA PHE A 227 -13.71 -7.47 -10.89
C PHE A 227 -14.49 -8.76 -11.23
N PRO A 228 -15.81 -8.69 -11.41
CA PRO A 228 -16.64 -9.88 -11.61
C PRO A 228 -16.24 -10.72 -12.82
N LYS A 229 -15.73 -10.08 -13.90
CA LYS A 229 -15.28 -10.79 -15.11
C LYS A 229 -13.95 -11.52 -14.91
N LEU A 230 -13.24 -11.20 -13.83
CA LEU A 230 -11.95 -11.81 -13.47
C LEU A 230 -12.07 -12.72 -12.24
N SER A 231 -13.29 -13.01 -11.76
CA SER A 231 -13.54 -13.82 -10.56
C SER A 231 -12.95 -15.22 -10.64
N GLU A 232 -12.87 -15.79 -11.86
CA GLU A 232 -12.28 -17.11 -12.12
C GLU A 232 -10.75 -17.08 -12.26
N ILE A 233 -10.14 -15.89 -12.38
CA ILE A 233 -8.70 -15.78 -12.45
C ILE A 233 -8.10 -16.00 -11.06
N GLN A 234 -7.16 -16.96 -11.00
CA GLN A 234 -6.42 -17.20 -9.76
C GLN A 234 -5.47 -16.04 -9.45
N THR A 235 -5.74 -15.35 -8.35
CA THR A 235 -4.81 -14.41 -7.76
C THR A 235 -3.88 -15.16 -6.79
N ASN A 236 -2.61 -14.75 -6.73
CA ASN A 236 -1.64 -15.28 -5.75
C ASN A 236 -1.31 -14.18 -4.74
N VAL A 237 -1.17 -14.55 -3.48
CA VAL A 237 -0.77 -13.60 -2.45
C VAL A 237 0.75 -13.54 -2.39
N LEU A 238 1.30 -12.34 -2.48
CA LEU A 238 2.70 -12.04 -2.18
C LEU A 238 2.69 -10.96 -1.09
N TYR A 239 2.93 -11.37 0.15
CA TYR A 239 2.92 -10.44 1.28
C TYR A 239 4.04 -9.41 1.17
N PRO A 240 3.79 -8.12 1.44
CA PRO A 240 4.86 -7.13 1.58
C PRO A 240 5.89 -7.57 2.61
N SER A 241 7.16 -7.34 2.32
CA SER A 241 8.27 -7.69 3.20
C SER A 241 8.56 -6.61 4.24
N LEU A 242 9.15 -7.02 5.36
CA LEU A 242 9.77 -6.13 6.30
C LEU A 242 11.29 -6.08 6.05
N ASN A 243 11.84 -4.88 5.89
CA ASN A 243 13.28 -4.67 5.92
C ASN A 243 13.78 -4.79 7.38
N SER A 244 14.17 -5.99 7.76
CA SER A 244 14.55 -6.29 9.13
C SER A 244 15.81 -5.56 9.60
N SER A 245 16.72 -5.21 8.70
CA SER A 245 17.97 -4.51 9.07
C SER A 245 17.71 -3.12 9.68
N ALA A 246 16.60 -2.48 9.31
CA ALA A 246 16.19 -1.22 9.91
C ALA A 246 15.70 -1.36 11.37
N PHE A 247 15.39 -2.59 11.81
CA PHE A 247 14.89 -2.91 13.15
C PHE A 247 15.94 -3.56 14.06
N ASP A 248 17.04 -4.07 13.50
CA ASP A 248 18.13 -4.73 14.24
C ASP A 248 19.25 -3.72 14.63
N VAL A 249 18.86 -2.50 14.98
CA VAL A 249 19.76 -1.45 15.48
C VAL A 249 19.63 -1.29 17.00
N GLU A 250 20.70 -0.85 17.66
CA GLU A 250 20.63 -0.50 19.07
C GLU A 250 19.64 0.64 19.30
N VAL A 251 18.76 0.44 20.26
CA VAL A 251 17.68 1.37 20.59
C VAL A 251 18.09 2.16 21.83
N GLU A 252 18.23 3.46 21.68
CA GLU A 252 18.37 4.39 22.80
C GLU A 252 17.07 4.43 23.62
N GLY A 253 17.16 4.49 24.96
CA GLY A 253 15.99 4.55 25.82
C GLY A 253 15.11 5.77 25.56
N LEU A 254 13.82 5.69 25.91
CA LEU A 254 12.81 6.74 25.77
C LEU A 254 12.96 7.91 26.75
N SER A 255 14.15 8.21 27.28
CA SER A 255 14.32 9.28 28.25
C SER A 255 13.75 10.61 27.70
N GLY A 256 12.78 11.17 28.41
CA GLY A 256 12.09 12.42 28.03
C GLY A 256 10.89 12.31 27.10
N LEU A 257 10.58 11.13 26.54
CA LEU A 257 9.37 10.94 25.69
C LEU A 257 8.14 10.49 26.49
N LEU A 258 8.35 9.85 27.62
CA LEU A 258 7.29 9.30 28.45
C LEU A 258 7.40 9.78 29.89
N PRO A 259 6.28 9.92 30.62
CA PRO A 259 6.30 10.23 32.03
C PRO A 259 7.02 9.16 32.84
N GLU A 260 7.76 9.57 33.87
CA GLU A 260 8.42 8.66 34.82
C GLU A 260 7.36 7.81 35.58
N GLY A 261 7.74 6.56 35.92
CA GLY A 261 6.86 5.64 36.67
C GLY A 261 5.87 4.87 35.86
N ARG A 262 5.69 5.15 34.57
CA ARG A 262 4.79 4.41 33.68
C ARG A 262 5.51 3.18 33.10
N SER A 263 5.06 1.97 33.44
CA SER A 263 5.69 0.71 33.05
C SER A 263 4.82 -0.17 32.13
N LEU A 264 3.53 0.14 32.00
CA LEU A 264 2.57 -0.56 31.15
C LEU A 264 2.15 0.37 30.01
N ILE A 265 2.94 0.37 28.95
CA ILE A 265 2.77 1.30 27.82
C ILE A 265 2.01 0.60 26.71
N PHE A 266 0.83 1.09 26.37
CA PHE A 266 0.09 0.72 25.18
C PHE A 266 0.42 1.72 24.07
N LEU A 267 0.60 1.25 22.84
CA LEU A 267 1.07 2.07 21.73
C LEU A 267 0.11 1.97 20.53
N SER A 268 -0.34 3.08 20.01
CA SER A 268 -1.04 3.15 18.73
C SER A 268 -0.15 3.89 17.72
N ILE A 269 0.19 3.23 16.61
CA ILE A 269 0.96 3.84 15.51
C ILE A 269 0.08 3.89 14.27
N ASN A 270 -0.45 5.07 13.94
CA ASN A 270 -1.28 5.32 12.77
C ASN A 270 -1.23 6.80 12.38
N ARG A 271 -1.45 7.12 11.09
CA ARG A 271 -1.70 8.51 10.68
C ARG A 271 -2.97 9.03 11.34
N TYR A 272 -3.02 10.31 11.64
CA TYR A 272 -4.21 10.97 12.22
C TYR A 272 -5.31 11.12 11.16
N GLU A 273 -5.91 9.99 10.78
CA GLU A 273 -6.99 9.88 9.79
C GLU A 273 -8.19 9.15 10.40
N ARG A 274 -9.40 9.64 10.16
CA ARG A 274 -10.64 9.08 10.73
C ARG A 274 -10.83 7.60 10.36
N LYS A 275 -10.41 7.19 9.17
CA LYS A 275 -10.46 5.78 8.74
C LYS A 275 -9.63 4.82 9.60
N LYS A 276 -8.69 5.33 10.42
CA LYS A 276 -7.86 4.53 11.33
C LYS A 276 -8.55 4.21 12.66
N ASN A 277 -9.75 4.75 12.88
CA ASN A 277 -10.57 4.49 14.08
C ASN A 277 -9.79 4.65 15.41
N LEU A 278 -9.01 5.71 15.51
CA LEU A 278 -8.17 6.01 16.67
C LEU A 278 -8.97 6.24 17.98
N PRO A 279 -10.22 6.76 17.94
CA PRO A 279 -11.07 6.86 19.14
C PRO A 279 -11.23 5.55 19.91
N LEU A 280 -11.21 4.39 19.20
CA LEU A 280 -11.32 3.07 19.83
C LEU A 280 -10.21 2.81 20.85
N ALA A 281 -8.98 3.26 20.60
CA ALA A 281 -7.86 3.09 21.55
C ALA A 281 -8.09 3.91 22.83
N LEU A 282 -8.62 5.13 22.72
CA LEU A 282 -8.96 5.97 23.87
C LEU A 282 -10.12 5.38 24.69
N GLN A 283 -11.16 4.95 24.01
CA GLN A 283 -12.33 4.33 24.65
C GLN A 283 -11.97 3.02 25.33
N ALA A 284 -11.09 2.21 24.71
CA ALA A 284 -10.58 0.97 25.31
C ALA A 284 -9.74 1.26 26.57
N LEU A 285 -8.93 2.32 26.56
CA LEU A 285 -8.16 2.74 27.74
C LEU A 285 -9.10 3.20 28.88
N ALA A 286 -10.15 3.96 28.56
CA ALA A 286 -11.15 4.36 29.53
C ALA A 286 -11.89 3.16 30.14
N ALA A 287 -12.30 2.19 29.31
CA ALA A 287 -12.92 0.94 29.77
C ALA A 287 -11.95 0.10 30.63
N LEU A 288 -10.65 0.08 30.29
CA LEU A 288 -9.64 -0.63 31.07
C LEU A 288 -9.52 -0.07 32.49
N LYS A 289 -9.60 1.26 32.66
CA LYS A 289 -9.53 1.94 33.96
C LYS A 289 -10.54 1.37 34.96
N GLU A 290 -11.74 1.02 34.51
CA GLU A 290 -12.79 0.50 35.38
C GLU A 290 -12.49 -0.90 35.96
N HIS A 291 -11.54 -1.62 35.36
CA HIS A 291 -11.18 -2.98 35.70
C HIS A 291 -9.83 -3.10 36.44
N LEU A 292 -9.16 -2.00 36.72
CA LEU A 292 -7.85 -1.98 37.33
C LEU A 292 -7.90 -1.40 38.76
N SER A 293 -7.02 -1.89 39.63
CA SER A 293 -6.74 -1.23 40.89
C SER A 293 -6.00 0.12 40.67
N VAL A 294 -6.04 0.99 41.66
CA VAL A 294 -5.35 2.29 41.57
C VAL A 294 -3.86 2.14 41.26
N GLY A 295 -3.19 1.19 41.92
CA GLY A 295 -1.75 0.97 41.69
C GLY A 295 -1.42 0.37 40.33
N GLU A 296 -2.31 -0.43 39.73
CA GLU A 296 -2.15 -0.89 38.35
C GLU A 296 -2.41 0.25 37.37
N TRP A 297 -3.44 1.05 37.60
CA TRP A 297 -3.78 2.17 36.73
C TRP A 297 -2.65 3.22 36.68
N GLU A 298 -2.05 3.55 37.80
CA GLU A 298 -0.92 4.48 37.86
C GLU A 298 0.27 4.08 36.97
N ARG A 299 0.42 2.80 36.65
CA ARG A 299 1.47 2.27 35.79
C ARG A 299 1.12 2.30 34.29
N VAL A 300 -0.18 2.46 33.96
CA VAL A 300 -0.68 2.41 32.59
C VAL A 300 -0.50 3.74 31.89
N HIS A 301 -0.08 3.69 30.62
CA HIS A 301 0.00 4.86 29.75
C HIS A 301 -0.27 4.48 28.28
N LEU A 302 -1.01 5.31 27.57
CA LEU A 302 -1.23 5.17 26.14
C LEU A 302 -0.38 6.19 25.37
N VAL A 303 0.34 5.71 24.36
CA VAL A 303 1.02 6.58 23.40
C VAL A 303 0.31 6.49 22.06
N MET A 304 -0.20 7.60 21.58
CA MET A 304 -0.75 7.74 20.24
C MET A 304 0.28 8.45 19.35
N ALA A 305 0.98 7.69 18.54
CA ALA A 305 2.03 8.17 17.65
C ALA A 305 1.59 8.08 16.19
N GLY A 306 1.81 9.14 15.42
CA GLY A 306 1.35 9.11 14.02
C GLY A 306 1.96 10.14 13.10
N GLY A 307 1.91 9.86 11.81
CA GLY A 307 2.20 10.84 10.78
C GLY A 307 1.14 11.95 10.83
N TYR A 308 1.64 13.19 10.82
CA TYR A 308 0.83 14.40 10.92
C TYR A 308 1.36 15.45 9.93
N ASP A 309 0.48 15.96 9.08
CA ASP A 309 0.78 17.03 8.13
C ASP A 309 -0.22 18.16 8.35
N GLU A 310 0.27 19.34 8.77
CA GLU A 310 -0.56 20.53 9.02
C GLU A 310 -1.29 21.04 7.76
N ARG A 311 -0.82 20.66 6.58
CA ARG A 311 -1.47 20.99 5.30
C ARG A 311 -2.68 20.12 5.00
N VAL A 312 -2.80 18.97 5.68
CA VAL A 312 -3.92 18.03 5.54
C VAL A 312 -4.96 18.35 6.62
N VAL A 313 -6.06 19.00 6.22
CA VAL A 313 -7.12 19.46 7.14
C VAL A 313 -7.65 18.33 8.01
N GLU A 314 -7.83 17.12 7.46
CA GLU A 314 -8.28 15.95 8.22
C GLU A 314 -7.32 15.59 9.34
N ASN A 315 -5.99 15.70 9.14
CA ASN A 315 -5.02 15.39 10.19
C ASN A 315 -5.15 16.38 11.38
N VAL A 316 -5.33 17.66 11.06
CA VAL A 316 -5.49 18.71 12.08
C VAL A 316 -6.78 18.51 12.87
N GLU A 317 -7.91 18.43 12.17
CA GLU A 317 -9.22 18.25 12.81
C GLU A 317 -9.30 16.97 13.65
N HIS A 318 -8.83 15.85 13.09
CA HIS A 318 -8.92 14.57 13.79
C HIS A 318 -7.99 14.50 15.01
N TYR A 319 -6.83 15.14 14.95
CA TYR A 319 -5.95 15.31 16.11
C TYR A 319 -6.64 16.07 17.26
N GLU A 320 -7.30 17.18 16.95
CA GLU A 320 -8.06 17.97 17.95
C GLU A 320 -9.27 17.18 18.50
N GLU A 321 -10.00 16.46 17.65
CA GLU A 321 -11.09 15.57 18.08
C GLU A 321 -10.61 14.53 19.09
N LEU A 322 -9.44 13.93 18.86
CA LEU A 322 -8.86 12.94 19.78
C LEU A 322 -8.43 13.55 21.11
N HIS A 323 -7.86 14.76 21.10
CA HIS A 323 -7.53 15.49 22.33
C HIS A 323 -8.78 15.79 23.16
N LEU A 324 -9.83 16.31 22.52
CA LEU A 324 -11.09 16.60 23.22
C LEU A 324 -11.73 15.33 23.77
N LEU A 325 -11.64 14.22 23.03
CA LEU A 325 -12.15 12.93 23.51
C LEU A 325 -11.34 12.44 24.72
N ALA A 326 -10.01 12.55 24.72
CA ALA A 326 -9.18 12.16 25.85
C ALA A 326 -9.54 12.94 27.12
N ILE A 327 -9.72 14.26 27.01
CA ILE A 327 -10.18 15.13 28.10
C ILE A 327 -11.56 14.67 28.62
N SER A 328 -12.51 14.45 27.72
CA SER A 328 -13.87 14.03 28.09
C SER A 328 -13.92 12.67 28.80
N LEU A 329 -12.95 11.80 28.54
CA LEU A 329 -12.79 10.50 29.18
C LEU A 329 -11.92 10.54 30.45
N GLY A 330 -11.36 11.72 30.81
CA GLY A 330 -10.50 11.88 31.99
C GLY A 330 -9.19 11.09 31.90
N LEU A 331 -8.54 11.13 30.74
CA LEU A 331 -7.33 10.37 30.42
C LEU A 331 -6.07 11.23 30.29
N ASP A 332 -6.14 12.54 30.56
CA ASP A 332 -5.08 13.53 30.30
C ASP A 332 -3.72 13.11 30.86
N ASP A 333 -3.67 12.58 32.07
CA ASP A 333 -2.45 12.14 32.73
C ASP A 333 -1.94 10.76 32.26
N HIS A 334 -2.73 10.06 31.42
CA HIS A 334 -2.46 8.69 30.98
C HIS A 334 -2.28 8.56 29.49
N ILE A 335 -2.10 9.69 28.77
CA ILE A 335 -1.93 9.69 27.32
C ILE A 335 -0.83 10.65 26.87
N THR A 336 -0.12 10.25 25.83
CA THR A 336 0.82 11.12 25.10
C THR A 336 0.50 11.04 23.60
N PHE A 337 0.35 12.20 22.97
CA PHE A 337 0.22 12.32 21.52
C PHE A 337 1.55 12.71 20.89
N LEU A 338 2.06 11.91 19.98
CA LEU A 338 3.29 12.17 19.24
C LEU A 338 3.00 12.38 17.76
N ARG A 339 3.36 13.57 17.27
CA ARG A 339 3.21 13.93 15.85
C ARG A 339 4.55 13.77 15.13
N SER A 340 4.54 13.05 14.00
CA SER A 340 5.69 12.94 13.07
C SER A 340 7.00 12.55 13.77
N PHE A 341 7.00 11.41 14.43
CA PHE A 341 8.14 10.82 15.11
C PHE A 341 9.20 10.28 14.11
N SER A 342 10.45 10.21 14.53
CA SER A 342 11.55 9.62 13.75
C SER A 342 11.53 8.09 13.80
N ASP A 343 12.26 7.45 12.87
CA ASP A 343 12.41 5.98 12.86
C ASP A 343 13.05 5.46 14.15
N LYS A 344 14.04 6.18 14.72
CA LYS A 344 14.63 5.85 16.02
C LYS A 344 13.61 5.90 17.15
N GLN A 345 12.77 6.93 17.18
CA GLN A 345 11.68 7.02 18.16
C GLN A 345 10.65 5.90 17.97
N LYS A 346 10.31 5.54 16.71
CA LYS A 346 9.44 4.41 16.44
C LYS A 346 9.98 3.10 17.02
N LEU A 347 11.25 2.81 16.80
CA LEU A 347 11.90 1.61 17.35
C LEU A 347 11.91 1.61 18.87
N SER A 348 12.26 2.76 19.49
CA SER A 348 12.24 2.92 20.95
C SER A 348 10.83 2.67 21.52
N LEU A 349 9.80 3.23 20.90
CA LEU A 349 8.40 3.02 21.28
C LEU A 349 8.00 1.56 21.19
N LEU A 350 8.30 0.88 20.06
CA LEU A 350 7.96 -0.52 19.85
C LEU A 350 8.64 -1.45 20.87
N HIS A 351 9.93 -1.24 21.16
CA HIS A 351 10.67 -2.03 22.16
C HIS A 351 10.15 -1.85 23.58
N SER A 352 9.82 -0.60 23.95
CA SER A 352 9.41 -0.26 25.31
C SER A 352 7.94 -0.57 25.60
N SER A 353 7.10 -0.63 24.55
CA SER A 353 5.66 -0.82 24.72
C SER A 353 5.30 -2.24 25.15
N THR A 354 4.23 -2.35 25.93
CA THR A 354 3.64 -3.62 26.37
C THR A 354 3.00 -4.34 25.20
N CYS A 355 2.20 -3.62 24.42
CA CYS A 355 1.66 -4.10 23.13
C CYS A 355 1.23 -2.91 22.25
N VAL A 356 1.03 -3.19 20.97
CA VAL A 356 0.46 -2.24 20.00
C VAL A 356 -1.04 -2.44 19.89
N LEU A 357 -1.81 -1.34 19.92
CA LEU A 357 -3.24 -1.28 19.62
C LEU A 357 -3.41 -0.89 18.14
N TYR A 358 -3.86 -1.81 17.32
CA TYR A 358 -4.08 -1.60 15.90
C TYR A 358 -5.58 -1.58 15.59
N THR A 359 -6.12 -0.36 15.50
CA THR A 359 -7.56 -0.09 15.44
C THR A 359 -8.18 -0.02 14.04
N PRO A 360 -7.42 0.08 12.91
CA PRO A 360 -8.04 0.13 11.58
C PRO A 360 -8.82 -1.14 11.24
N SER A 361 -10.04 -0.96 10.72
CA SER A 361 -10.85 -2.05 10.18
C SER A 361 -10.64 -2.16 8.66
N ASN A 362 -10.72 -3.38 8.14
CA ASN A 362 -10.59 -3.68 6.70
C ASN A 362 -9.30 -3.12 6.06
N GLU A 363 -8.22 -3.07 6.82
CA GLU A 363 -6.92 -2.67 6.28
C GLU A 363 -6.43 -3.72 5.26
N HIS A 364 -5.86 -3.27 4.16
CA HIS A 364 -5.48 -4.16 3.05
C HIS A 364 -4.42 -5.17 3.45
N PHE A 365 -3.41 -4.74 4.23
CA PHE A 365 -2.38 -5.60 4.82
C PHE A 365 -2.04 -5.16 6.24
N GLY A 366 -1.60 -3.90 6.42
CA GLY A 366 -1.19 -3.35 7.72
C GLY A 366 0.24 -3.74 8.07
N ILE A 367 1.22 -2.90 7.71
CA ILE A 367 2.64 -3.17 7.99
C ILE A 367 2.97 -2.99 9.48
N VAL A 368 2.26 -2.11 10.21
CA VAL A 368 2.52 -1.80 11.63
C VAL A 368 2.44 -3.04 12.53
N PRO A 369 1.46 -3.95 12.42
CA PRO A 369 1.48 -5.23 13.12
C PRO A 369 2.75 -6.06 12.89
N ILE A 370 3.27 -6.06 11.65
CA ILE A 370 4.50 -6.79 11.30
C ILE A 370 5.72 -6.14 11.96
N GLU A 371 5.82 -4.80 11.92
CA GLU A 371 6.88 -4.03 12.58
C GLU A 371 6.88 -4.26 14.10
N ALA A 372 5.69 -4.25 14.71
CA ALA A 372 5.52 -4.50 16.15
C ALA A 372 5.97 -5.91 16.53
N MET A 373 5.46 -6.94 15.85
CA MET A 373 5.81 -8.33 16.11
C MET A 373 7.31 -8.59 15.90
N TYR A 374 7.92 -8.00 14.85
CA TYR A 374 9.37 -8.13 14.66
C TYR A 374 10.16 -7.51 15.81
N SER A 375 9.69 -6.41 16.37
CA SER A 375 10.26 -5.75 17.56
C SER A 375 9.92 -6.46 18.89
N ARG A 376 9.37 -7.68 18.84
CA ARG A 376 8.87 -8.43 20.00
C ARG A 376 7.80 -7.70 20.80
N CYS A 377 7.01 -6.87 20.14
CA CYS A 377 5.86 -6.18 20.73
C CYS A 377 4.57 -6.87 20.25
N PRO A 378 3.80 -7.52 21.13
CA PRO A 378 2.53 -8.14 20.77
C PRO A 378 1.54 -7.12 20.21
N VAL A 379 0.54 -7.60 19.49
CA VAL A 379 -0.45 -6.74 18.83
C VAL A 379 -1.87 -7.09 19.28
N ILE A 380 -2.65 -6.08 19.68
CA ILE A 380 -4.11 -6.18 19.78
C ILE A 380 -4.67 -5.50 18.53
N ALA A 381 -5.27 -6.24 17.63
CA ALA A 381 -5.76 -5.73 16.35
C ALA A 381 -7.25 -6.01 16.17
N VAL A 382 -7.90 -5.18 15.35
CA VAL A 382 -9.27 -5.46 14.92
C VAL A 382 -9.32 -6.74 14.09
N ASN A 383 -10.30 -7.58 14.37
CA ASN A 383 -10.55 -8.88 13.74
C ASN A 383 -11.09 -8.70 12.29
N SER A 384 -10.34 -8.00 11.44
CA SER A 384 -10.72 -7.77 10.04
C SER A 384 -9.52 -7.41 9.17
N GLY A 385 -9.62 -7.66 7.86
CA GLY A 385 -8.60 -7.29 6.88
C GLY A 385 -7.28 -8.05 7.04
N GLY A 386 -6.18 -7.38 6.72
CA GLY A 386 -4.83 -7.92 6.80
C GLY A 386 -4.39 -8.45 8.17
N PRO A 387 -4.78 -7.84 9.30
CA PRO A 387 -4.51 -8.38 10.64
C PRO A 387 -4.92 -9.83 10.85
N LEU A 388 -5.98 -10.33 10.21
CA LEU A 388 -6.37 -11.75 10.23
C LEU A 388 -5.28 -12.69 9.71
N GLU A 389 -4.39 -12.20 8.88
CA GLU A 389 -3.33 -12.98 8.25
C GLU A 389 -1.99 -12.79 8.94
N SER A 390 -1.75 -11.59 9.47
CA SER A 390 -0.49 -11.23 10.13
C SER A 390 -0.45 -11.68 11.59
N VAL A 391 -1.50 -11.42 12.36
CA VAL A 391 -1.59 -11.74 13.80
C VAL A 391 -2.17 -13.14 14.00
N ALA A 392 -1.47 -14.01 14.71
CA ALA A 392 -2.01 -15.28 15.19
C ALA A 392 -2.66 -15.06 16.55
N HIS A 393 -4.01 -15.22 16.59
CA HIS A 393 -4.79 -15.01 17.80
C HIS A 393 -4.34 -15.95 18.93
N ASP A 394 -4.19 -15.42 20.15
CA ASP A 394 -3.65 -16.08 21.35
C ASP A 394 -2.19 -16.56 21.28
N GLU A 395 -1.50 -16.38 20.12
CA GLU A 395 -0.10 -16.79 19.95
C GLU A 395 0.84 -15.58 19.85
N THR A 396 0.53 -14.63 18.97
CA THR A 396 1.36 -13.44 18.70
C THR A 396 0.69 -12.14 19.13
N GLY A 397 -0.55 -12.23 19.60
CA GLY A 397 -1.40 -11.12 19.99
C GLY A 397 -2.86 -11.50 20.02
N PHE A 398 -3.74 -10.51 20.03
CA PHE A 398 -5.18 -10.71 20.08
C PHE A 398 -5.88 -10.08 18.90
N LEU A 399 -6.83 -10.81 18.30
CA LEU A 399 -7.78 -10.29 17.31
C LEU A 399 -9.10 -10.03 18.04
N CYS A 400 -9.56 -8.78 18.02
CA CYS A 400 -10.71 -8.29 18.78
C CYS A 400 -11.77 -7.69 17.86
N GLU A 401 -13.03 -7.82 18.25
CA GLU A 401 -14.08 -6.99 17.66
C GLU A 401 -13.76 -5.50 17.92
N PRO A 402 -14.15 -4.59 17.01
CA PRO A 402 -13.83 -3.17 17.13
C PRO A 402 -14.66 -2.45 18.19
N THR A 403 -14.64 -2.98 19.42
CA THR A 403 -15.34 -2.44 20.59
C THR A 403 -14.38 -2.12 21.72
N PRO A 404 -14.64 -1.07 22.53
CA PRO A 404 -13.83 -0.71 23.68
C PRO A 404 -13.67 -1.85 24.67
N GLU A 405 -14.75 -2.63 24.90
CA GLU A 405 -14.80 -3.73 25.87
C GLU A 405 -13.84 -4.85 25.45
N CYS A 406 -13.87 -5.26 24.17
CA CYS A 406 -13.04 -6.33 23.66
C CYS A 406 -11.55 -5.96 23.70
N PHE A 407 -11.22 -4.73 23.32
CA PHE A 407 -9.84 -4.20 23.40
C PHE A 407 -9.38 -4.07 24.85
N SER A 408 -10.21 -3.53 25.75
CA SER A 408 -9.85 -3.36 27.17
C SER A 408 -9.62 -4.72 27.85
N GLU A 409 -10.41 -5.74 27.55
CA GLU A 409 -10.20 -7.09 28.07
C GLU A 409 -8.87 -7.68 27.59
N ALA A 410 -8.51 -7.52 26.31
CA ALA A 410 -7.23 -7.94 25.79
C ALA A 410 -6.07 -7.17 26.43
N MET A 411 -6.20 -5.84 26.62
CA MET A 411 -5.22 -5.02 27.32
C MET A 411 -5.04 -5.49 28.77
N ARG A 412 -6.13 -5.82 29.46
CA ARG A 412 -6.11 -6.29 30.86
C ARG A 412 -5.28 -7.58 31.02
N LYS A 413 -5.31 -8.49 30.03
CA LYS A 413 -4.48 -9.71 30.07
C LYS A 413 -2.98 -9.38 30.19
N PHE A 414 -2.50 -8.35 29.49
CA PHE A 414 -1.10 -7.88 29.60
C PHE A 414 -0.78 -7.20 30.93
N VAL A 415 -1.77 -6.56 31.56
CA VAL A 415 -1.60 -5.98 32.90
C VAL A 415 -1.48 -7.07 33.97
N THR A 416 -2.30 -8.11 33.88
CA THR A 416 -2.37 -9.19 34.85
C THR A 416 -1.30 -10.27 34.69
N ASP A 417 -0.80 -10.48 33.46
CA ASP A 417 0.28 -11.44 33.16
C ASP A 417 1.44 -10.76 32.44
N PRO A 418 2.47 -10.29 33.18
CA PRO A 418 3.65 -9.67 32.59
C PRO A 418 4.49 -10.60 31.67
N LYS A 419 4.34 -11.92 31.80
CA LYS A 419 5.06 -12.90 30.95
C LYS A 419 4.46 -12.97 29.55
N LEU A 420 3.21 -12.58 29.39
CA LEU A 420 2.50 -12.64 28.14
C LEU A 420 3.20 -11.82 27.03
N LYS A 421 3.69 -10.62 27.38
CA LYS A 421 4.49 -9.79 26.44
C LYS A 421 5.69 -10.55 25.91
N GLN A 422 6.45 -11.21 26.77
CA GLN A 422 7.67 -11.93 26.37
C GLN A 422 7.33 -13.12 25.46
N HIS A 423 6.33 -13.91 25.85
CA HIS A 423 5.92 -15.11 25.12
C HIS A 423 5.37 -14.74 23.73
N MET A 424 4.36 -13.89 23.67
CA MET A 424 3.74 -13.47 22.41
C MET A 424 4.70 -12.65 21.53
N GLY A 425 5.57 -11.83 22.14
CA GLY A 425 6.57 -11.06 21.41
C GLY A 425 7.59 -11.94 20.72
N GLN A 426 8.08 -13.02 21.38
CA GLN A 426 8.99 -13.97 20.77
C GLN A 426 8.32 -14.72 19.61
N ALA A 427 7.11 -15.27 19.83
CA ALA A 427 6.34 -15.93 18.79
C ALA A 427 6.05 -15.00 17.60
N GLY A 428 5.74 -13.72 17.88
CA GLY A 428 5.53 -12.69 16.86
C GLY A 428 6.75 -12.49 15.97
N ARG A 429 7.95 -12.35 16.57
CA ARG A 429 9.20 -12.21 15.81
C ARG A 429 9.48 -13.42 14.93
N GLU A 430 9.32 -14.61 15.45
CA GLU A 430 9.51 -15.85 14.69
C GLU A 430 8.55 -15.95 13.50
N ARG A 431 7.29 -15.62 13.71
CA ARG A 431 6.29 -15.57 12.64
C ARG A 431 6.66 -14.59 11.53
N VAL A 432 7.13 -13.38 11.88
CA VAL A 432 7.56 -12.39 10.90
C VAL A 432 8.78 -12.90 10.12
N GLN A 433 9.77 -13.46 10.78
CA GLN A 433 10.96 -14.01 10.14
C GLN A 433 10.61 -15.11 9.14
N GLN A 434 9.65 -15.97 9.47
CA GLN A 434 9.23 -17.08 8.61
C GLN A 434 8.37 -16.66 7.43
N ARG A 435 7.47 -15.67 7.58
CA ARG A 435 6.42 -15.38 6.60
C ARG A 435 6.53 -14.02 5.93
N PHE A 436 7.11 -13.03 6.59
CA PHE A 436 7.09 -11.63 6.17
C PHE A 436 8.50 -11.03 6.05
N SER A 437 9.54 -11.87 6.11
CA SER A 437 10.91 -11.44 5.88
C SER A 437 11.17 -11.17 4.40
N LEU A 438 12.18 -10.36 4.12
CA LEU A 438 12.64 -10.12 2.75
C LEU A 438 13.10 -11.44 2.08
N GLN A 439 13.62 -12.41 2.85
CA GLN A 439 14.00 -13.71 2.33
C GLN A 439 12.77 -14.50 1.84
N ALA A 440 11.73 -14.64 2.66
CA ALA A 440 10.49 -15.33 2.29
C ALA A 440 9.84 -14.67 1.06
N PHE A 441 9.77 -13.34 1.05
CA PHE A 441 9.30 -12.55 -0.07
C PHE A 441 10.12 -12.83 -1.36
N THR A 442 11.46 -12.86 -1.23
CA THR A 442 12.37 -13.10 -2.35
C THR A 442 12.15 -14.49 -2.96
N GLU A 443 12.02 -15.52 -2.14
CA GLU A 443 11.82 -16.90 -2.59
C GLU A 443 10.50 -17.05 -3.33
N GLU A 444 9.42 -16.48 -2.79
CA GLU A 444 8.10 -16.53 -3.39
C GLU A 444 8.04 -15.74 -4.71
N LEU A 445 8.53 -14.50 -4.73
CA LEU A 445 8.59 -13.68 -5.93
C LEU A 445 9.44 -14.33 -7.03
N TYR A 446 10.62 -14.85 -6.68
CA TYR A 446 11.51 -15.51 -7.63
C TYR A 446 10.87 -16.77 -8.23
N SER A 447 10.13 -17.53 -7.41
CA SER A 447 9.34 -18.68 -7.89
C SER A 447 8.28 -18.24 -8.91
N HIS A 448 7.57 -17.13 -8.68
CA HIS A 448 6.62 -16.59 -9.63
C HIS A 448 7.27 -16.17 -10.96
N ILE A 449 8.44 -15.52 -10.92
CA ILE A 449 9.19 -15.10 -12.11
C ILE A 449 9.69 -16.32 -12.91
N THR A 450 10.29 -17.30 -12.24
CA THR A 450 10.82 -18.50 -12.91
C THR A 450 9.72 -19.32 -13.57
N ASN A 451 8.59 -19.51 -12.88
CA ASN A 451 7.43 -20.20 -13.43
C ASN A 451 6.82 -19.49 -14.65
N LEU A 452 6.98 -18.17 -14.77
CA LEU A 452 6.53 -17.43 -15.96
C LEU A 452 7.49 -17.56 -17.14
N THR A 453 8.77 -17.84 -16.89
CA THR A 453 9.82 -17.86 -17.93
C THR A 453 10.16 -19.26 -18.43
N GLN A 454 9.73 -20.29 -17.75
CA GLN A 454 9.73 -21.68 -18.21
C GLN A 454 8.62 -21.89 -19.27
#